data_2d86c55b61a2c2d2b150f4e9555f131f
#
_entry.id   2d86c55b61a2c2d2b150f4e9555f131f
#
_cell.length_a   1.000
_cell.length_b   1.000
_cell.length_c   1.000
_cell.angle_alpha   90.00
_cell.angle_beta   90.00
_cell.angle_gamma   90.00
#
_symmetry.space_group_name_H-M   'P 1'
#
loop_
_entity.id
_entity.type
_entity.pdbx_description
1 polymer ?
#
loop_
_entity_poly.entity_id
_entity_poly.type
_entity_poly.pdbx_seq_one_letter_code
_entity_poly.pdbx_strand_id
1 'polypeptide(L)'
;YTTDLKEEELECCLVSLLPQIRRIFFEGGRSIPMNGIQREAMLRHGLTGLLETSGEAEGRGIWSLYDRDEQEKALEYTAFKGSLYTTGTEGLGDFIGAAHTLSYDDQIGSIGGGNHFVEMQRVAEIYDGRTANAWGIRKGSILVMIHSGSLTIGHQSGRINRIITKELYPKGVPHPDNGIYLLPEREKMEINSRENVPVSDETDSPWQRFCSTTYNAANFGFANRLFLGQIRN
;
A
#
# COMPACT_ATOMS: atom_id res chain seq x y z
N TYR A 1 10.73 6.20 -7.45
CA TYR A 1 10.53 6.13 -8.91
C TYR A 1 11.61 6.97 -9.61
N THR A 2 12.17 6.44 -10.69
CA THR A 2 13.05 7.17 -11.61
C THR A 2 12.20 7.89 -12.66
N THR A 3 12.69 9.02 -13.15
CA THR A 3 12.05 9.76 -14.26
C THR A 3 13.06 10.00 -15.36
N ASP A 4 12.59 10.22 -16.58
CA ASP A 4 13.41 10.64 -17.72
C ASP A 4 13.58 12.17 -17.79
N LEU A 5 13.00 12.90 -16.83
CA LEU A 5 13.09 14.36 -16.74
C LEU A 5 14.53 14.81 -16.46
N LYS A 6 14.93 15.85 -17.15
CA LYS A 6 16.18 16.58 -16.89
C LYS A 6 15.92 17.77 -15.98
N GLU A 7 16.94 18.18 -15.23
CA GLU A 7 16.86 19.33 -14.31
C GLU A 7 16.35 20.60 -15.02
N GLU A 8 16.88 20.90 -16.20
CA GLU A 8 16.52 22.06 -16.99
C GLU A 8 15.02 22.05 -17.43
N GLU A 9 14.51 20.87 -17.77
CA GLU A 9 13.10 20.67 -18.13
C GLU A 9 12.21 20.86 -16.91
N LEU A 10 12.63 20.33 -15.76
CA LEU A 10 11.89 20.50 -14.52
C LEU A 10 11.82 21.95 -14.09
N GLU A 11 12.93 22.71 -14.14
CA GLU A 11 12.97 24.14 -13.79
C GLU A 11 12.04 24.97 -14.68
N CYS A 12 12.05 24.71 -15.99
CA CYS A 12 11.14 25.39 -16.92
C CYS A 12 9.65 25.11 -16.64
N CYS A 13 9.32 23.89 -16.22
CA CYS A 13 7.92 23.46 -16.05
C CYS A 13 7.41 23.60 -14.61
N LEU A 14 8.27 23.88 -13.63
CA LEU A 14 7.95 23.82 -12.20
C LEU A 14 6.71 24.68 -11.85
N VAL A 15 6.64 25.89 -12.37
CA VAL A 15 5.52 26.82 -12.09
C VAL A 15 4.18 26.27 -12.58
N SER A 16 4.18 25.56 -13.71
CA SER A 16 2.96 24.94 -14.28
C SER A 16 2.65 23.58 -13.66
N LEU A 17 3.68 22.83 -13.21
CA LEU A 17 3.54 21.51 -12.58
C LEU A 17 3.01 21.58 -11.16
N LEU A 18 3.46 22.54 -10.35
CA LEU A 18 3.06 22.64 -8.94
C LEU A 18 1.55 22.70 -8.72
N PRO A 19 0.75 23.51 -9.44
CA PRO A 19 -0.70 23.49 -9.30
C PRO A 19 -1.32 22.15 -9.69
N GLN A 20 -0.79 21.49 -10.72
CA GLN A 20 -1.29 20.18 -11.17
C GLN A 20 -0.97 19.08 -10.14
N ILE A 21 0.25 19.06 -9.62
CA ILE A 21 0.68 18.16 -8.54
C ILE A 21 -0.22 18.35 -7.32
N ARG A 22 -0.46 19.61 -6.91
CA ARG A 22 -1.34 19.93 -5.79
C ARG A 22 -2.76 19.41 -6.04
N ARG A 23 -3.34 19.68 -7.20
CA ARG A 23 -4.67 19.20 -7.56
C ARG A 23 -4.77 17.67 -7.54
N ILE A 24 -3.75 16.99 -8.08
CA ILE A 24 -3.74 15.53 -8.17
C ILE A 24 -3.63 14.89 -6.78
N PHE A 25 -2.74 15.40 -5.93
CA PHE A 25 -2.39 14.73 -4.69
C PHE A 25 -3.15 15.22 -3.46
N PHE A 26 -3.65 16.45 -3.45
CA PHE A 26 -4.25 17.07 -2.27
C PHE A 26 -5.72 17.44 -2.42
N GLU A 27 -6.19 17.72 -3.61
CA GLU A 27 -7.56 18.24 -3.82
C GLU A 27 -8.58 17.15 -4.17
N GLY A 28 -8.26 15.87 -3.91
CA GLY A 28 -9.19 14.75 -4.08
C GLY A 28 -9.62 14.52 -5.54
N GLY A 29 -8.77 14.94 -6.49
CA GLY A 29 -9.06 14.79 -7.93
C GLY A 29 -9.04 13.35 -8.44
N ARG A 30 -8.88 12.36 -7.52
CA ARG A 30 -8.82 10.95 -7.86
C ARG A 30 -9.84 10.18 -7.04
N SER A 31 -10.88 9.79 -7.69
CA SER A 31 -11.73 8.71 -7.20
C SER A 31 -11.39 7.47 -7.99
N ILE A 32 -10.76 6.50 -7.36
CA ILE A 32 -10.39 5.25 -8.02
C ILE A 32 -11.57 4.29 -7.93
N PRO A 33 -12.16 3.88 -9.07
CA PRO A 33 -13.28 2.96 -9.07
C PRO A 33 -12.79 1.52 -8.84
N MET A 34 -13.29 0.89 -7.78
CA MET A 34 -13.09 -0.52 -7.48
C MET A 34 -14.40 -1.14 -7.01
N ASN A 35 -14.59 -2.43 -7.28
CA ASN A 35 -15.66 -3.21 -6.69
C ASN A 35 -15.20 -3.94 -5.42
N GLY A 36 -16.12 -4.56 -4.69
CA GLY A 36 -15.81 -5.26 -3.45
C GLY A 36 -14.82 -6.42 -3.63
N ILE A 37 -14.90 -7.14 -4.74
CA ILE A 37 -13.96 -8.25 -5.07
C ILE A 37 -12.53 -7.71 -5.20
N GLN A 38 -12.35 -6.60 -5.91
CA GLN A 38 -11.03 -5.97 -6.09
C GLN A 38 -10.47 -5.46 -4.75
N ARG A 39 -11.31 -4.84 -3.93
CA ARG A 39 -10.91 -4.33 -2.61
C ARG A 39 -10.53 -5.46 -1.66
N GLU A 40 -11.33 -6.52 -1.62
CA GLU A 40 -11.05 -7.68 -0.78
C GLU A 40 -9.76 -8.38 -1.24
N ALA A 41 -9.59 -8.61 -2.54
CA ALA A 41 -8.38 -9.22 -3.10
C ALA A 41 -7.13 -8.39 -2.79
N MET A 42 -7.22 -7.06 -2.91
CA MET A 42 -6.13 -6.16 -2.53
C MET A 42 -5.80 -6.26 -1.04
N LEU A 43 -6.78 -6.28 -0.16
CA LEU A 43 -6.55 -6.40 1.27
C LEU A 43 -5.93 -7.75 1.65
N ARG A 44 -6.41 -8.84 1.05
CA ARG A 44 -5.98 -10.21 1.38
C ARG A 44 -4.67 -10.62 0.73
N HIS A 45 -4.44 -10.18 -0.49
CA HIS A 45 -3.36 -10.68 -1.35
C HIS A 45 -2.52 -9.56 -1.98
N GLY A 46 -2.73 -8.31 -1.53
CA GLY A 46 -1.98 -7.16 -2.03
C GLY A 46 -2.19 -6.91 -3.51
N LEU A 47 -1.15 -6.38 -4.14
CA LEU A 47 -1.17 -6.06 -5.58
C LEU A 47 -1.31 -7.31 -6.46
N THR A 48 -0.71 -8.43 -6.08
CA THR A 48 -0.85 -9.69 -6.81
C THR A 48 -2.32 -10.11 -6.89
N GLY A 49 -3.04 -10.07 -5.76
CA GLY A 49 -4.46 -10.37 -5.74
C GLY A 49 -5.29 -9.41 -6.58
N LEU A 50 -4.99 -8.12 -6.53
CA LEU A 50 -5.68 -7.13 -7.35
C LEU A 50 -5.48 -7.38 -8.85
N LEU A 51 -4.27 -7.72 -9.28
CA LEU A 51 -3.96 -8.06 -10.67
C LEU A 51 -4.72 -9.30 -11.16
N GLU A 52 -4.95 -10.27 -10.28
CA GLU A 52 -5.71 -11.48 -10.62
C GLU A 52 -7.21 -11.24 -10.81
N THR A 53 -7.77 -10.22 -10.18
CA THR A 53 -9.20 -9.86 -10.29
C THR A 53 -9.55 -9.05 -11.54
N SER A 54 -8.58 -8.77 -12.40
CA SER A 54 -8.70 -7.83 -13.51
C SER A 54 -9.64 -8.25 -14.65
N GLY A 55 -10.17 -9.49 -14.63
CA GLY A 55 -10.94 -10.04 -15.74
C GLY A 55 -12.36 -9.47 -15.93
N GLU A 56 -12.93 -8.79 -14.94
CA GLU A 56 -14.36 -8.39 -15.00
C GLU A 56 -14.64 -7.00 -15.51
N ALA A 57 -13.63 -6.15 -15.73
CA ALA A 57 -13.88 -4.76 -16.08
C ALA A 57 -12.84 -4.16 -17.03
N GLU A 58 -12.58 -4.79 -18.16
CA GLU A 58 -11.84 -4.12 -19.24
C GLU A 58 -12.57 -2.82 -19.61
N GLY A 59 -11.89 -1.68 -19.41
CA GLY A 59 -12.40 -0.34 -19.69
C GLY A 59 -13.27 0.30 -18.60
N ARG A 60 -13.50 -0.36 -17.48
CA ARG A 60 -14.17 0.20 -16.30
C ARG A 60 -13.40 -0.17 -15.03
N GLY A 61 -13.44 0.69 -14.04
CA GLY A 61 -12.74 0.44 -12.79
C GLY A 61 -11.28 0.86 -12.81
N ILE A 62 -10.48 0.30 -11.91
CA ILE A 62 -9.10 0.72 -11.66
C ILE A 62 -8.21 0.63 -12.92
N TRP A 63 -8.39 -0.40 -13.74
CA TRP A 63 -7.59 -0.62 -14.94
C TRP A 63 -7.94 0.30 -16.12
N SER A 64 -8.97 1.14 -16.00
CA SER A 64 -9.20 2.25 -16.92
C SER A 64 -8.27 3.45 -16.66
N LEU A 65 -7.70 3.52 -15.44
CA LEU A 65 -6.86 4.61 -14.98
C LEU A 65 -5.37 4.22 -14.93
N TYR A 66 -5.06 2.93 -14.81
CA TYR A 66 -3.71 2.42 -14.63
C TYR A 66 -3.39 1.33 -15.65
N ASP A 67 -2.12 1.25 -16.06
CA ASP A 67 -1.62 0.18 -16.92
C ASP A 67 -1.32 -1.06 -16.08
N ARG A 68 -2.03 -2.15 -16.38
CA ARG A 68 -1.88 -3.40 -15.65
C ARG A 68 -0.50 -4.03 -15.85
N ASP A 69 0.02 -3.98 -17.07
CA ASP A 69 1.31 -4.61 -17.41
C ASP A 69 2.48 -3.84 -16.74
N GLU A 70 2.36 -2.53 -16.63
CA GLU A 70 3.32 -1.72 -15.88
C GLU A 70 3.26 -2.02 -14.38
N GLN A 71 2.06 -2.22 -13.83
CA GLN A 71 1.89 -2.62 -12.44
C GLN A 71 2.55 -3.97 -12.18
N GLU A 72 2.33 -4.95 -13.05
CA GLU A 72 2.91 -6.29 -12.94
C GLU A 72 4.45 -6.24 -12.96
N LYS A 73 5.02 -5.46 -13.87
CA LYS A 73 6.48 -5.23 -13.92
C LYS A 73 7.02 -4.56 -12.64
N ALA A 74 6.26 -3.63 -12.08
CA ALA A 74 6.66 -2.93 -10.86
C ALA A 74 6.73 -3.85 -9.63
N LEU A 75 6.04 -4.99 -9.62
CA LEU A 75 6.10 -5.95 -8.53
C LEU A 75 7.52 -6.51 -8.32
N GLU A 76 8.30 -6.67 -9.38
CA GLU A 76 9.68 -7.17 -9.29
C GLU A 76 10.60 -6.23 -8.48
N TYR A 77 10.26 -4.95 -8.43
CA TYR A 77 11.00 -3.92 -7.69
C TYR A 77 10.34 -3.56 -6.35
N THR A 78 9.27 -4.25 -5.98
CA THR A 78 8.51 -3.97 -4.77
C THR A 78 8.79 -5.03 -3.71
N ALA A 79 9.07 -4.60 -2.48
CA ALA A 79 9.24 -5.51 -1.36
C ALA A 79 8.04 -6.46 -1.26
N PHE A 80 8.31 -7.75 -1.05
CA PHE A 80 7.31 -8.82 -1.02
C PHE A 80 6.40 -8.87 -2.26
N LYS A 81 6.86 -8.38 -3.39
CA LYS A 81 6.05 -8.20 -4.60
C LYS A 81 4.73 -7.43 -4.33
N GLY A 82 4.76 -6.52 -3.36
CA GLY A 82 3.60 -5.74 -2.95
C GLY A 82 2.47 -6.53 -2.31
N SER A 83 2.77 -7.70 -1.73
CA SER A 83 1.75 -8.64 -1.27
C SER A 83 2.17 -9.35 0.01
N LEU A 84 1.29 -9.29 1.01
CA LEU A 84 1.33 -10.10 2.23
C LEU A 84 0.04 -10.89 2.29
N TYR A 85 0.12 -12.20 2.19
CA TYR A 85 -1.07 -13.05 2.11
C TYR A 85 -1.74 -13.23 3.47
N THR A 86 -3.06 -13.07 3.47
CA THR A 86 -3.89 -13.30 4.66
C THR A 86 -5.27 -13.82 4.29
N THR A 87 -5.91 -14.51 5.20
CA THR A 87 -7.26 -15.07 5.02
C THR A 87 -8.37 -14.15 5.52
N GLY A 88 -8.05 -13.18 6.38
CA GLY A 88 -9.05 -12.34 7.04
C GLY A 88 -9.04 -10.88 6.58
N THR A 89 -10.22 -10.26 6.67
CA THR A 89 -10.43 -8.81 6.45
C THR A 89 -11.30 -8.23 7.55
N GLU A 90 -11.11 -8.70 8.79
CA GLU A 90 -11.94 -8.34 9.92
C GLU A 90 -12.03 -6.82 10.14
N GLY A 91 -13.25 -6.35 10.32
CA GLY A 91 -13.54 -4.94 10.58
C GLY A 91 -13.38 -4.01 9.37
N LEU A 92 -13.13 -4.55 8.15
CA LEU A 92 -12.95 -3.77 6.93
C LEU A 92 -14.11 -3.92 5.92
N GLY A 93 -15.24 -4.50 6.35
CA GLY A 93 -16.39 -4.72 5.49
C GLY A 93 -16.96 -3.45 4.85
N ASP A 94 -16.97 -2.34 5.57
CA ASP A 94 -17.43 -1.05 5.05
C ASP A 94 -16.53 -0.54 3.89
N PHE A 95 -15.23 -0.79 3.98
CA PHE A 95 -14.31 -0.46 2.90
C PHE A 95 -14.48 -1.40 1.71
N ILE A 96 -14.66 -2.68 1.94
CA ILE A 96 -14.85 -3.68 0.87
C ILE A 96 -16.11 -3.36 0.08
N GLY A 97 -17.25 -3.18 0.75
CA GLY A 97 -18.52 -2.89 0.12
C GLY A 97 -19.09 -4.05 -0.70
N ALA A 98 -19.98 -3.73 -1.64
CA ALA A 98 -20.68 -4.73 -2.46
C ALA A 98 -19.74 -5.36 -3.52
N ALA A 99 -19.79 -6.70 -3.64
CA ALA A 99 -18.88 -7.49 -4.47
C ALA A 99 -18.78 -7.01 -5.93
N HIS A 100 -19.92 -6.77 -6.57
CA HIS A 100 -19.97 -6.46 -8.02
C HIS A 100 -20.31 -5.00 -8.33
N THR A 101 -20.45 -4.14 -7.31
CA THR A 101 -20.78 -2.74 -7.51
C THR A 101 -19.52 -1.89 -7.48
N LEU A 102 -19.25 -1.16 -8.55
CA LEU A 102 -18.18 -0.16 -8.57
C LEU A 102 -18.53 0.97 -7.59
N SER A 103 -17.59 1.27 -6.73
CA SER A 103 -17.64 2.44 -5.85
C SER A 103 -16.30 3.17 -5.91
N TYR A 104 -16.34 4.44 -5.65
CA TYR A 104 -15.15 5.29 -5.69
C TYR A 104 -14.50 5.36 -4.33
N ASP A 105 -13.19 5.31 -4.29
CA ASP A 105 -12.40 5.44 -3.08
C ASP A 105 -11.51 6.67 -3.17
N ASP A 106 -11.64 7.56 -2.19
CA ASP A 106 -10.86 8.80 -2.13
C ASP A 106 -9.52 8.63 -1.42
N GLN A 107 -9.26 7.47 -0.83
CA GLN A 107 -8.07 7.23 -0.02
C GLN A 107 -6.94 6.60 -0.82
N ILE A 108 -7.26 5.56 -1.61
CA ILE A 108 -6.24 4.92 -2.43
C ILE A 108 -5.75 5.88 -3.52
N GLY A 109 -4.45 5.92 -3.72
CA GLY A 109 -3.83 6.91 -4.62
C GLY A 109 -3.80 8.33 -4.03
N SER A 110 -3.98 8.49 -2.71
CA SER A 110 -3.84 9.77 -2.02
C SER A 110 -2.63 9.79 -1.08
N ILE A 111 -2.09 10.98 -0.84
CA ILE A 111 -0.93 11.12 0.06
C ILE A 111 -1.34 10.86 1.50
N GLY A 112 -2.49 11.40 1.92
CA GLY A 112 -2.89 11.46 3.32
C GLY A 112 -2.33 12.67 4.06
N GLY A 113 -2.39 12.64 5.39
CA GLY A 113 -1.93 13.72 6.26
C GLY A 113 -0.70 13.36 7.08
N GLY A 114 -0.34 14.26 8.01
CA GLY A 114 0.79 14.06 8.92
C GLY A 114 2.14 14.26 8.23
N ASN A 115 3.02 13.26 8.34
CA ASN A 115 4.36 13.27 7.76
C ASN A 115 4.42 12.67 6.34
N HIS A 116 3.29 12.42 5.70
CA HIS A 116 3.25 11.90 4.35
C HIS A 116 3.59 12.98 3.32
N PHE A 117 4.32 12.59 2.27
CA PHE A 117 4.73 13.51 1.21
C PHE A 117 4.96 12.81 -0.13
N VAL A 118 4.94 13.58 -1.19
CA VAL A 118 5.49 13.25 -2.50
C VAL A 118 6.46 14.35 -2.87
N GLU A 119 7.69 14.01 -3.17
CA GLU A 119 8.78 14.94 -3.46
C GLU A 119 9.46 14.61 -4.78
N MET A 120 9.81 15.63 -5.53
CA MET A 120 10.75 15.53 -6.64
C MET A 120 12.14 15.86 -6.13
N GLN A 121 13.08 14.95 -6.34
CA GLN A 121 14.43 15.04 -5.81
C GLN A 121 15.47 14.93 -6.92
N ARG A 122 16.56 15.67 -6.81
CA ARG A 122 17.74 15.54 -7.68
C ARG A 122 18.83 14.75 -6.96
N VAL A 123 19.40 13.77 -7.65
CA VAL A 123 20.54 13.00 -7.13
C VAL A 123 21.78 13.91 -7.08
N ALA A 124 22.17 14.32 -5.88
CA ALA A 124 23.34 15.18 -5.65
C ALA A 124 24.64 14.38 -5.69
N GLU A 125 24.67 13.21 -5.01
CA GLU A 125 25.84 12.37 -4.88
C GLU A 125 25.47 10.89 -4.94
N ILE A 126 26.44 10.07 -5.39
CA ILE A 126 26.31 8.61 -5.46
C ILE A 126 27.41 8.00 -4.60
N TYR A 127 27.05 7.29 -3.54
CA TYR A 127 27.99 6.62 -2.64
C TYR A 127 28.29 5.19 -3.06
N ASP A 128 27.32 4.50 -3.69
CA ASP A 128 27.48 3.17 -4.28
C ASP A 128 27.17 3.22 -5.78
N GLY A 129 28.24 3.35 -6.57
CA GLY A 129 28.14 3.43 -8.03
C GLY A 129 27.64 2.14 -8.67
N ARG A 130 27.88 0.97 -8.07
CA ARG A 130 27.42 -0.31 -8.58
C ARG A 130 25.90 -0.45 -8.47
N THR A 131 25.36 -0.18 -7.29
CA THR A 131 23.91 -0.23 -7.04
C THR A 131 23.20 0.85 -7.86
N ALA A 132 23.71 2.07 -7.88
CA ALA A 132 23.14 3.17 -8.67
C ALA A 132 23.06 2.83 -10.16
N ASN A 133 24.15 2.25 -10.71
CA ASN A 133 24.16 1.83 -12.12
C ASN A 133 23.16 0.70 -12.41
N ALA A 134 23.04 -0.27 -11.49
CA ALA A 134 22.05 -1.36 -11.62
C ALA A 134 20.60 -0.84 -11.63
N TRP A 135 20.33 0.27 -10.94
CA TRP A 135 19.02 0.92 -10.90
C TRP A 135 18.82 2.02 -11.95
N GLY A 136 19.80 2.22 -12.82
CA GLY A 136 19.76 3.28 -13.84
C GLY A 136 19.87 4.70 -13.29
N ILE A 137 20.31 4.86 -12.04
CA ILE A 137 20.43 6.16 -11.36
C ILE A 137 21.79 6.79 -11.64
N ARG A 138 21.79 8.07 -12.00
CA ARG A 138 22.98 8.86 -12.25
C ARG A 138 22.95 10.15 -11.42
N LYS A 139 24.11 10.75 -11.19
CA LYS A 139 24.17 12.11 -10.64
C LYS A 139 23.39 13.07 -11.54
N GLY A 140 22.52 13.87 -10.95
CA GLY A 140 21.63 14.77 -11.67
C GLY A 140 20.27 14.14 -12.07
N SER A 141 20.07 12.81 -11.93
CA SER A 141 18.76 12.19 -12.18
C SER A 141 17.69 12.79 -11.29
N ILE A 142 16.51 12.99 -11.84
CA ILE A 142 15.31 13.40 -11.11
C ILE A 142 14.57 12.16 -10.67
N LEU A 143 14.30 12.08 -9.37
CA LEU A 143 13.58 10.97 -8.72
C LEU A 143 12.30 11.50 -8.09
N VAL A 144 11.28 10.66 -8.03
CA VAL A 144 10.07 10.92 -7.23
C VAL A 144 10.10 10.03 -6.00
N MET A 145 10.14 10.64 -4.83
CA MET A 145 10.02 9.95 -3.55
C MET A 145 8.59 10.07 -3.03
N ILE A 146 8.01 8.92 -2.70
CA ILE A 146 6.66 8.83 -2.16
C ILE A 146 6.72 8.22 -0.77
N HIS A 147 6.31 9.01 0.23
CA HIS A 147 6.12 8.56 1.60
C HIS A 147 4.64 8.65 1.93
N SER A 148 3.99 7.51 1.92
CA SER A 148 2.57 7.35 2.26
C SER A 148 2.32 5.94 2.80
N GLY A 149 1.18 5.74 3.42
CA GLY A 149 0.83 4.49 4.10
C GLY A 149 -0.59 4.03 3.83
N SER A 150 -1.15 3.36 4.82
CA SER A 150 -2.46 2.71 4.74
C SER A 150 -3.63 3.60 5.18
N LEU A 151 -3.40 4.87 5.46
CA LEU A 151 -4.41 5.90 5.73
C LEU A 151 -5.50 5.42 6.74
N THR A 152 -6.78 5.61 6.41
CA THR A 152 -7.89 5.19 7.28
C THR A 152 -7.90 3.68 7.51
N ILE A 153 -7.48 2.86 6.54
CA ILE A 153 -7.35 1.40 6.73
C ILE A 153 -6.36 1.11 7.85
N GLY A 154 -5.23 1.79 7.87
CA GLY A 154 -4.24 1.67 8.95
C GLY A 154 -4.80 2.09 10.32
N HIS A 155 -5.59 3.15 10.38
CA HIS A 155 -6.26 3.56 11.62
C HIS A 155 -7.26 2.52 12.11
N GLN A 156 -8.09 1.95 11.23
CA GLN A 156 -9.03 0.88 11.57
C GLN A 156 -8.29 -0.37 12.04
N SER A 157 -7.29 -0.82 11.30
CA SER A 157 -6.44 -1.95 11.65
C SER A 157 -5.76 -1.75 13.02
N GLY A 158 -5.21 -0.57 13.27
CA GLY A 158 -4.61 -0.25 14.56
C GLY A 158 -5.60 -0.26 15.73
N ARG A 159 -6.87 0.12 15.49
CA ARG A 159 -7.92 0.01 16.50
C ARG A 159 -8.26 -1.45 16.82
N ILE A 160 -8.42 -2.28 15.80
CA ILE A 160 -8.71 -3.71 15.93
C ILE A 160 -7.54 -4.38 16.64
N ASN A 161 -6.31 -4.12 16.20
CA ASN A 161 -5.11 -4.69 16.80
C ASN A 161 -4.96 -4.34 18.28
N ARG A 162 -5.36 -3.16 18.72
CA ARG A 162 -5.38 -2.81 20.14
C ARG A 162 -6.32 -3.71 20.95
N ILE A 163 -7.48 -4.07 20.39
CA ILE A 163 -8.42 -4.99 21.04
C ILE A 163 -7.81 -6.37 21.15
N ILE A 164 -7.30 -6.89 20.04
CA ILE A 164 -6.67 -8.22 19.96
C ILE A 164 -5.45 -8.29 20.88
N THR A 165 -4.63 -7.24 20.93
CA THR A 165 -3.46 -7.17 21.81
C THR A 165 -3.86 -7.31 23.29
N LYS A 166 -4.97 -6.70 23.70
CA LYS A 166 -5.49 -6.84 25.08
C LYS A 166 -5.96 -8.27 25.36
N GLU A 167 -6.53 -8.95 24.38
CA GLU A 167 -6.93 -10.38 24.50
C GLU A 167 -5.73 -11.29 24.63
N LEU A 168 -4.63 -10.99 23.91
CA LEU A 168 -3.38 -11.75 23.93
C LEU A 168 -2.50 -11.44 25.13
N TYR A 169 -2.70 -10.31 25.81
CA TYR A 169 -1.84 -9.89 26.90
C TYR A 169 -1.97 -10.82 28.10
N PRO A 170 -0.86 -11.17 28.79
CA PRO A 170 -0.90 -12.13 29.87
C PRO A 170 -1.87 -11.73 30.99
N LYS A 171 -2.71 -12.66 31.41
CA LYS A 171 -3.67 -12.44 32.53
C LYS A 171 -2.91 -12.17 33.83
N GLY A 172 -3.36 -11.16 34.55
CA GLY A 172 -2.77 -10.79 35.84
C GLY A 172 -1.53 -9.88 35.74
N VAL A 173 -1.07 -9.58 34.55
CA VAL A 173 -0.02 -8.57 34.34
C VAL A 173 -0.67 -7.20 34.14
N PRO A 174 -0.25 -6.17 34.87
CA PRO A 174 -0.77 -4.82 34.65
C PRO A 174 -0.51 -4.34 33.22
N HIS A 175 -1.49 -3.68 32.61
CA HIS A 175 -1.27 -3.04 31.33
C HIS A 175 -0.25 -1.90 31.42
N PRO A 176 0.67 -1.76 30.46
CA PRO A 176 1.66 -0.70 30.51
C PRO A 176 1.01 0.69 30.28
N ASP A 177 1.40 1.66 31.10
CA ASP A 177 0.85 3.02 31.06
C ASP A 177 1.12 3.74 29.71
N ASN A 178 2.23 3.40 29.07
CA ASN A 178 2.62 3.96 27.77
C ASN A 178 1.83 3.36 26.58
N GLY A 179 0.98 2.36 26.83
CA GLY A 179 0.21 1.68 25.79
C GLY A 179 1.03 0.81 24.84
N ILE A 180 2.30 0.56 25.15
CA ILE A 180 3.18 -0.33 24.39
C ILE A 180 3.12 -1.73 25.02
N TYR A 181 2.60 -2.70 24.26
CA TYR A 181 2.42 -4.05 24.70
C TYR A 181 3.50 -4.96 24.12
N LEU A 182 4.15 -5.75 24.99
CA LEU A 182 5.00 -6.85 24.57
C LEU A 182 4.14 -8.11 24.52
N LEU A 183 3.91 -8.61 23.30
CA LEU A 183 3.17 -9.84 23.11
C LEU A 183 4.10 -11.06 23.25
N PRO A 184 3.59 -12.19 23.80
CA PRO A 184 4.38 -13.40 23.89
C PRO A 184 4.82 -13.85 22.50
N GLU A 185 6.08 -14.29 22.42
CA GLU A 185 6.62 -14.90 21.21
C GLU A 185 5.82 -16.15 20.86
N ARG A 186 5.27 -16.21 19.69
CA ARG A 186 4.71 -17.43 19.12
C ARG A 186 5.51 -17.83 17.90
N GLU A 187 5.41 -19.11 17.57
CA GLU A 187 6.07 -19.73 16.43
C GLU A 187 6.14 -18.80 15.22
N LYS A 188 7.32 -18.70 14.65
CA LYS A 188 7.59 -17.84 13.50
C LYS A 188 6.56 -18.12 12.42
N MET A 189 5.64 -17.18 12.23
CA MET A 189 4.86 -17.16 11.01
C MET A 189 5.84 -16.92 9.87
N GLU A 190 6.03 -17.93 9.03
CA GLU A 190 6.73 -17.72 7.76
C GLU A 190 5.90 -16.75 6.94
N ILE A 191 6.42 -15.55 6.84
CA ILE A 191 5.85 -14.47 6.06
C ILE A 191 6.15 -14.82 4.60
N ASN A 192 5.13 -14.83 3.70
CA ASN A 192 5.30 -14.60 2.27
C ASN A 192 5.20 -15.73 1.26
N SER A 193 4.46 -16.77 1.50
CA SER A 193 4.01 -17.55 0.35
C SER A 193 2.51 -17.86 0.44
N ARG A 194 1.83 -17.98 -0.69
CA ARG A 194 0.46 -18.51 -0.73
C ARG A 194 0.37 -19.88 -0.10
N GLU A 195 1.48 -20.63 -0.13
CA GLU A 195 1.60 -21.98 0.41
C GLU A 195 1.64 -21.98 1.95
N ASN A 196 2.04 -20.87 2.56
CA ASN A 196 2.20 -20.72 4.01
C ASN A 196 1.04 -19.98 4.69
N VAL A 197 -0.05 -19.75 3.98
CA VAL A 197 -1.31 -19.33 4.63
C VAL A 197 -1.81 -20.56 5.41
N PRO A 198 -1.88 -20.50 6.76
CA PRO A 198 -2.35 -21.64 7.52
C PRO A 198 -3.76 -22.03 7.06
N VAL A 199 -3.88 -23.18 6.46
CA VAL A 199 -5.16 -23.83 6.09
C VAL A 199 -5.65 -24.61 7.32
N SER A 200 -5.45 -24.10 8.53
CA SER A 200 -5.89 -24.79 9.73
C SER A 200 -7.24 -24.25 10.18
N ASP A 201 -8.03 -25.11 10.80
CA ASP A 201 -9.30 -24.77 11.45
C ASP A 201 -9.14 -23.72 12.58
N GLU A 202 -7.91 -23.27 12.85
CA GLU A 202 -7.55 -22.20 13.78
C GLU A 202 -7.57 -20.80 13.14
N THR A 203 -8.30 -20.59 12.05
CA THR A 203 -8.39 -19.29 11.34
C THR A 203 -8.88 -18.13 12.20
N ASP A 204 -9.36 -18.41 13.39
CA ASP A 204 -9.89 -17.44 14.36
C ASP A 204 -8.96 -17.17 15.56
N SER A 205 -7.72 -17.63 15.53
CA SER A 205 -6.82 -17.31 16.64
C SER A 205 -6.55 -15.80 16.71
N PRO A 206 -6.48 -15.21 17.94
CA PRO A 206 -6.18 -13.78 18.08
C PRO A 206 -4.89 -13.35 17.38
N TRP A 207 -3.90 -14.23 17.30
CA TRP A 207 -2.66 -14.00 16.57
C TRP A 207 -2.87 -13.90 15.07
N GLN A 208 -3.65 -14.79 14.49
CA GLN A 208 -3.96 -14.75 13.07
C GLN A 208 -4.75 -13.51 12.71
N ARG A 209 -5.74 -13.15 13.55
CA ARG A 209 -6.50 -11.90 13.41
C ARG A 209 -5.59 -10.68 13.46
N PHE A 210 -4.65 -10.63 14.42
CA PHE A 210 -3.66 -9.56 14.54
C PHE A 210 -2.79 -9.45 13.29
N CYS A 211 -2.24 -10.56 12.82
CA CYS A 211 -1.41 -10.59 11.62
C CYS A 211 -2.22 -10.21 10.38
N SER A 212 -3.41 -10.79 10.20
CA SER A 212 -4.30 -10.47 9.07
C SER A 212 -4.60 -8.98 9.00
N THR A 213 -5.00 -8.39 10.11
CA THR A 213 -5.33 -6.96 10.18
C THR A 213 -4.10 -6.09 9.86
N THR A 214 -2.92 -6.48 10.33
CA THR A 214 -1.66 -5.79 10.01
C THR A 214 -1.33 -5.91 8.52
N TYR A 215 -1.50 -7.11 7.95
CA TYR A 215 -1.20 -7.36 6.53
C TYR A 215 -2.19 -6.67 5.60
N ASN A 216 -3.48 -6.62 5.95
CA ASN A 216 -4.45 -5.83 5.21
C ASN A 216 -4.03 -4.36 5.09
N ALA A 217 -3.59 -3.76 6.21
CA ALA A 217 -3.10 -2.38 6.19
C ALA A 217 -1.83 -2.22 5.35
N ALA A 218 -0.88 -3.16 5.46
CA ALA A 218 0.34 -3.15 4.67
C ALA A 218 0.06 -3.29 3.18
N ASN A 219 -0.82 -4.20 2.79
CA ASN A 219 -1.26 -4.41 1.41
C ASN A 219 -1.90 -3.16 0.81
N PHE A 220 -2.79 -2.51 1.56
CA PHE A 220 -3.33 -1.22 1.15
C PHE A 220 -2.22 -0.17 0.97
N GLY A 221 -1.24 -0.11 1.89
CA GLY A 221 -0.11 0.80 1.80
C GLY A 221 0.77 0.56 0.57
N PHE A 222 1.00 -0.70 0.17
CA PHE A 222 1.70 -1.03 -1.07
C PHE A 222 0.92 -0.50 -2.28
N ALA A 223 -0.37 -0.82 -2.38
CA ALA A 223 -1.22 -0.37 -3.46
C ALA A 223 -1.29 1.16 -3.53
N ASN A 224 -1.48 1.83 -2.39
CA ASN A 224 -1.54 3.28 -2.32
C ASN A 224 -0.28 3.94 -2.89
N ARG A 225 0.91 3.50 -2.48
CA ARG A 225 2.17 4.06 -3.01
C ARG A 225 2.37 3.79 -4.49
N LEU A 226 1.99 2.60 -4.96
CA LEU A 226 2.13 2.25 -6.36
C LEU A 226 1.22 3.12 -7.23
N PHE A 227 -0.04 3.27 -6.83
CA PHE A 227 -1.00 4.13 -7.55
C PHE A 227 -0.66 5.63 -7.46
N LEU A 228 0.03 6.07 -6.41
CA LEU A 228 0.60 7.42 -6.37
C LEU A 228 1.73 7.60 -7.38
N GLY A 229 2.57 6.57 -7.58
CA GLY A 229 3.74 6.64 -8.45
C GLY A 229 3.45 6.44 -9.94
N GLN A 230 2.34 5.82 -10.27
CA GLN A 230 1.98 5.49 -11.66
C GLN A 230 0.72 6.26 -12.07
N ILE A 231 0.90 7.53 -12.40
CA ILE A 231 -0.18 8.37 -12.90
C ILE A 231 -0.16 8.32 -14.44
N ARG A 232 -1.19 7.79 -15.05
CA ARG A 232 -1.43 8.05 -16.48
C ARG A 232 -1.83 9.51 -16.67
N ASN A 233 -1.16 10.15 -17.60
CA ASN A 233 -1.52 11.46 -18.15
C ASN A 233 -2.84 11.37 -18.93
#